data_382fa1f0a246c18f57621d88c0a1645b
#
_entry.id   382fa1f0a246c18f57621d88c0a1645b
#
_cell.length_a   1.000
_cell.length_b   1.000
_cell.length_c   1.000
_cell.angle_alpha   90.00
_cell.angle_beta   90.00
_cell.angle_gamma   90.00
#
_symmetry.space_group_name_H-M   'P 1'
#
loop_
_entity.id
_entity.type
_entity.pdbx_description
1 polymer ?
#
loop_
_entity_poly.entity_id
_entity_poly.type
_entity_poly.pdbx_seq_one_letter_code
_entity_poly.pdbx_strand_id
1 'polypeptide(L)'
;MTDNKNLTESPDFVQENDKPAARTEVTIKFGRGLIGDPFTSRNGKELVEVKIPNADKSDTRPWESFVISPRMIHDNQFGKGVWMKLPEDGTTCLSRMTKAGMDEAGKPVWNRETRTVSNSELKALMESYKEKARGSVLSDLSGRKVQDTAGKNFGRTANACEIDR
;
A
#
# COMPACT_ATOMS: atom_id res chain seq x y z
N MET A 1 21.02 69.78 35.90
CA MET A 1 20.22 68.73 36.56
C MET A 1 19.15 68.27 35.60
N THR A 2 19.44 67.26 34.91
CA THR A 2 18.58 66.68 33.87
C THR A 2 18.27 65.26 34.26
N ASP A 3 17.09 64.98 34.73
CA ASP A 3 16.56 63.66 34.98
C ASP A 3 16.16 63.02 33.65
N ASN A 4 16.97 62.12 33.22
CA ASN A 4 16.68 61.30 32.05
C ASN A 4 16.10 59.96 32.53
N LYS A 5 14.77 59.91 32.69
CA LYS A 5 14.03 58.69 32.87
C LYS A 5 13.84 58.03 31.50
N ASN A 6 14.77 57.18 31.16
CA ASN A 6 14.64 56.28 30.01
C ASN A 6 13.78 55.08 30.45
N LEU A 7 12.47 55.16 30.20
CA LEU A 7 11.57 54.03 30.27
C LEU A 7 11.79 53.20 29.01
N THR A 8 12.59 52.16 29.13
CA THR A 8 12.66 51.08 28.15
C THR A 8 11.44 50.18 28.39
N GLU A 9 10.37 50.48 27.70
CA GLU A 9 9.29 49.52 27.48
C GLU A 9 9.83 48.41 26.59
N SER A 10 10.07 47.25 27.18
CA SER A 10 10.30 46.02 26.44
C SER A 10 9.00 45.62 25.77
N PRO A 11 8.98 45.42 24.44
CA PRO A 11 7.82 44.86 23.82
C PRO A 11 7.66 43.42 24.34
N ASP A 12 6.54 43.15 24.95
CA ASP A 12 6.07 41.80 25.25
C ASP A 12 6.14 40.97 23.98
N PHE A 13 7.16 40.16 23.92
CA PHE A 13 7.27 39.14 22.89
C PHE A 13 6.25 38.05 23.25
N VAL A 14 5.02 38.25 22.80
CA VAL A 14 4.01 37.18 22.79
C VAL A 14 4.58 36.08 21.89
N GLN A 15 5.18 35.09 22.51
CA GLN A 15 5.39 33.80 21.87
C GLN A 15 4.01 33.23 21.59
N GLU A 16 3.49 33.59 20.44
CA GLU A 16 2.41 32.83 19.82
C GLU A 16 2.95 31.41 19.70
N ASN A 17 2.53 30.57 20.61
CA ASN A 17 2.72 29.14 20.51
C ASN A 17 2.01 28.70 19.24
N ASP A 18 2.72 28.73 18.14
CA ASP A 18 2.37 28.06 16.92
C ASP A 18 2.34 26.56 17.22
N LYS A 19 1.24 26.16 17.84
CA LYS A 19 0.86 24.77 17.92
C LYS A 19 0.75 24.31 16.47
N PRO A 20 1.63 23.44 16.00
CA PRO A 20 1.59 23.04 14.61
C PRO A 20 0.17 22.53 14.33
N ALA A 21 -0.49 23.17 13.38
CA ALA A 21 -1.82 22.77 12.95
C ALA A 21 -1.79 21.25 12.74
N ALA A 22 -2.72 20.55 13.38
CA ALA A 22 -2.79 19.10 13.31
C ALA A 22 -2.86 18.71 11.83
N ARG A 23 -1.75 18.26 11.27
CA ARG A 23 -1.70 17.83 9.86
C ARG A 23 -2.58 16.62 9.72
N THR A 24 -3.54 16.72 8.83
CA THR A 24 -4.39 15.58 8.49
C THR A 24 -3.52 14.47 7.91
N GLU A 25 -3.58 13.28 8.50
CA GLU A 25 -2.81 12.13 8.06
C GLU A 25 -3.73 11.11 7.39
N VAL A 26 -3.27 10.53 6.30
CA VAL A 26 -3.93 9.40 5.66
C VAL A 26 -3.23 8.11 6.05
N THR A 27 -4.00 7.10 6.40
CA THR A 27 -3.50 5.76 6.69
C THR A 27 -3.77 4.86 5.49
N ILE A 28 -2.72 4.29 4.95
CA ILE A 28 -2.78 3.33 3.84
C ILE A 28 -2.47 1.95 4.39
N LYS A 29 -3.36 1.01 4.16
CA LYS A 29 -3.22 -0.38 4.61
C LYS A 29 -2.82 -1.27 3.45
N PHE A 30 -1.80 -2.08 3.66
CA PHE A 30 -1.30 -3.06 2.70
C PHE A 30 -1.51 -4.47 3.24
N GLY A 31 -1.83 -5.41 2.35
CA GLY A 31 -1.74 -6.82 2.67
C GLY A 31 -0.27 -7.24 2.80
N ARG A 32 0.02 -8.21 3.65
CA ARG A 32 1.41 -8.68 3.86
C ARG A 32 2.06 -9.22 2.58
N GLY A 33 1.29 -9.79 1.67
CA GLY A 33 1.79 -10.25 0.37
C GLY A 33 2.20 -9.15 -0.61
N LEU A 34 1.90 -7.88 -0.29
CA LEU A 34 2.29 -6.72 -1.09
C LEU A 34 3.61 -6.09 -0.65
N ILE A 35 4.16 -6.57 0.44
CA ILE A 35 5.41 -6.07 1.03
C ILE A 35 6.42 -7.20 1.05
N GLY A 36 7.59 -6.94 0.46
CA GLY A 36 8.71 -7.84 0.47
C GLY A 36 9.50 -7.77 1.76
N ASP A 37 10.50 -8.61 1.88
CA ASP A 37 11.43 -8.58 3.00
C ASP A 37 12.36 -7.38 2.91
N PRO A 38 12.76 -6.80 4.05
CA PRO A 38 13.76 -5.72 4.07
C PRO A 38 15.08 -6.19 3.48
N PHE A 39 15.68 -5.38 2.66
CA PHE A 39 17.00 -5.64 2.09
C PHE A 39 17.90 -4.42 2.20
N THR A 40 19.20 -4.66 2.23
CA THR A 40 20.18 -3.58 2.26
C THR A 40 20.63 -3.24 0.84
N SER A 41 20.49 -1.99 0.44
CA SER A 41 20.98 -1.52 -0.85
C SER A 41 22.52 -1.44 -0.88
N ARG A 42 23.10 -1.32 -2.07
CA ARG A 42 24.55 -1.15 -2.24
C ARG A 42 25.11 0.05 -1.47
N ASN A 43 24.29 1.03 -1.18
CA ASN A 43 24.64 2.24 -0.42
C ASN A 43 24.44 2.09 1.09
N GLY A 44 24.22 0.88 1.59
CA GLY A 44 24.01 0.60 3.01
C GLY A 44 22.67 1.06 3.58
N LYS A 45 21.71 1.45 2.72
CA LYS A 45 20.37 1.84 3.16
C LYS A 45 19.45 0.62 3.20
N GLU A 46 18.74 0.47 4.30
CA GLU A 46 17.65 -0.51 4.39
C GLU A 46 16.44 -0.03 3.59
N LEU A 47 15.93 -0.90 2.76
CA LEU A 47 14.81 -0.65 1.86
C LEU A 47 13.85 -1.84 1.90
N VAL A 48 12.59 -1.57 1.61
CA VAL A 48 11.53 -2.57 1.48
C VAL A 48 10.86 -2.41 0.14
N GLU A 49 10.64 -3.52 -0.55
CA GLU A 49 9.87 -3.53 -1.78
C GLU A 49 8.38 -3.53 -1.46
N VAL A 50 7.64 -2.62 -2.08
CA VAL A 50 6.18 -2.53 -1.97
C VAL A 50 5.56 -2.71 -3.34
N LYS A 51 4.58 -3.60 -3.43
CA LYS A 51 3.77 -3.79 -4.63
C LYS A 51 2.54 -2.90 -4.58
N ILE A 52 2.35 -2.13 -5.61
CA ILE A 52 1.24 -1.20 -5.77
C ILE A 52 0.48 -1.56 -7.05
N PRO A 53 -0.85 -1.49 -7.05
CA PRO A 53 -1.62 -1.72 -8.26
C PRO A 53 -1.19 -0.74 -9.35
N ASN A 54 -1.02 -1.24 -10.56
CA ASN A 54 -0.67 -0.39 -11.68
C ASN A 54 -1.86 0.50 -12.06
N ALA A 55 -1.63 1.81 -12.04
CA ALA A 55 -2.64 2.79 -12.43
C ALA A 55 -2.82 2.84 -13.96
N ASP A 56 -1.78 2.47 -14.71
CA ASP A 56 -1.83 2.44 -16.16
C ASP A 56 -2.49 1.15 -16.65
N LYS A 57 -3.69 1.30 -17.18
CA LYS A 57 -4.47 0.19 -17.73
C LYS A 57 -3.93 -0.33 -19.07
N SER A 58 -3.05 0.41 -19.71
CA SER A 58 -2.39 0.00 -20.96
C SER A 58 -1.21 -0.94 -20.71
N ASP A 59 -0.67 -0.95 -19.50
CA ASP A 59 0.38 -1.87 -19.10
C ASP A 59 -0.20 -3.26 -18.80
N THR A 60 0.41 -4.29 -19.36
CA THR A 60 0.02 -5.69 -19.12
C THR A 60 0.32 -6.16 -17.69
N ARG A 61 1.17 -5.44 -16.96
CA ARG A 61 1.54 -5.77 -15.59
C ARG A 61 0.49 -5.24 -14.60
N PRO A 62 -0.12 -6.13 -13.80
CA PRO A 62 -1.14 -5.70 -12.84
C PRO A 62 -0.56 -4.92 -11.65
N TRP A 63 0.75 -5.03 -11.43
CA TRP A 63 1.45 -4.46 -10.28
C TRP A 63 2.71 -3.72 -10.71
N GLU A 64 2.99 -2.66 -9.97
CA GLU A 64 4.28 -1.99 -9.97
C GLU A 64 4.97 -2.27 -8.64
N SER A 65 6.29 -2.49 -8.67
CA SER A 65 7.08 -2.63 -7.45
C SER A 65 7.94 -1.40 -7.25
N PHE A 66 7.86 -0.83 -6.07
CA PHE A 66 8.64 0.32 -5.66
C PHE A 66 9.42 0.02 -4.39
N VAL A 67 10.45 0.79 -4.15
CA VAL A 67 11.31 0.63 -2.98
C VAL A 67 11.15 1.84 -2.08
N ILE A 68 10.83 1.61 -0.82
CA ILE A 68 10.65 2.65 0.19
C ILE A 68 11.45 2.34 1.45
N SER A 69 11.59 3.35 2.33
CA SER A 69 12.23 3.15 3.63
C SER A 69 11.34 2.31 4.56
N PRO A 70 11.90 1.32 5.28
CA PRO A 70 11.14 0.51 6.23
C PRO A 70 10.54 1.34 7.39
N ARG A 71 11.10 2.51 7.67
CA ARG A 71 10.58 3.42 8.70
C ARG A 71 9.17 3.95 8.42
N MET A 72 8.74 3.90 7.17
CA MET A 72 7.40 4.34 6.76
C MET A 72 6.33 3.27 6.99
N ILE A 73 6.72 2.05 7.31
CA ILE A 73 5.85 0.90 7.41
C ILE A 73 5.72 0.49 8.87
N HIS A 74 4.49 0.27 9.30
CA HIS A 74 4.18 -0.18 10.66
C HIS A 74 3.40 -1.49 10.62
N ASP A 75 3.75 -2.42 11.48
CA ASP A 75 3.03 -3.67 11.62
C ASP A 75 1.65 -3.45 12.27
N ASN A 76 0.67 -4.17 11.80
CA ASN A 76 -0.64 -4.17 12.42
C ASN A 76 -0.65 -5.16 13.59
N GLN A 77 -0.85 -4.66 14.80
CA GLN A 77 -0.91 -5.47 16.02
C GLN A 77 -2.12 -6.42 16.05
N PHE A 78 -3.18 -6.09 15.32
CA PHE A 78 -4.44 -6.84 15.33
C PHE A 78 -4.69 -7.70 14.10
N GLY A 79 -3.72 -7.79 13.18
CA GLY A 79 -3.92 -8.52 11.92
C GLY A 79 -2.64 -8.76 11.13
N LYS A 80 -2.79 -9.48 10.04
CA LYS A 80 -1.70 -9.90 9.14
C LYS A 80 -1.33 -8.82 8.11
N GLY A 81 -1.53 -7.57 8.39
CA GLY A 81 -1.23 -6.48 7.47
C GLY A 81 -0.21 -5.52 8.03
N VAL A 82 0.17 -4.60 7.20
CA VAL A 82 1.00 -3.44 7.55
C VAL A 82 0.27 -2.17 7.13
N TRP A 83 0.62 -1.08 7.75
CA TRP A 83 0.05 0.21 7.43
C TRP A 83 1.12 1.28 7.38
N MET A 84 0.84 2.32 6.64
CA MET A 84 1.70 3.48 6.46
C MET A 84 0.88 4.74 6.76
N LYS A 85 1.45 5.63 7.56
CA LYS A 85 0.89 6.96 7.82
C LYS A 85 1.63 7.99 6.99
N LEU A 86 0.88 8.78 6.27
CA LEU A 86 1.39 9.83 5.41
C LEU A 86 0.58 11.11 5.62
N PRO A 87 1.20 12.30 5.50
CA PRO A 87 0.44 13.55 5.50
C PRO A 87 -0.49 13.59 4.28
N GLU A 88 -1.74 14.00 4.49
CA GLU A 88 -2.74 14.05 3.42
C GLU A 88 -2.33 14.96 2.26
N ASP A 89 -1.77 16.11 2.59
CA ASP A 89 -1.31 17.12 1.61
C ASP A 89 0.05 16.78 0.98
N GLY A 90 0.65 15.66 1.38
CA GLY A 90 1.98 15.27 0.95
C GLY A 90 1.99 14.43 -0.32
N THR A 91 3.19 14.26 -0.82
CA THR A 91 3.49 13.37 -1.94
C THR A 91 4.50 12.31 -1.51
N THR A 92 4.37 11.12 -2.04
CA THR A 92 5.31 10.03 -1.84
C THR A 92 6.10 9.79 -3.12
N CYS A 93 7.41 9.79 -2.99
CA CYS A 93 8.31 9.49 -4.09
C CYS A 93 8.59 7.99 -4.09
N LEU A 94 8.07 7.31 -5.08
CA LEU A 94 8.27 5.89 -5.31
C LEU A 94 9.38 5.72 -6.34
N SER A 95 10.31 4.82 -6.09
CA SER A 95 11.37 4.54 -7.03
C SER A 95 11.46 3.06 -7.33
N ARG A 96 11.55 2.72 -8.60
CA ARG A 96 11.74 1.35 -9.08
C ARG A 96 12.96 1.24 -9.97
N MET A 97 13.52 0.05 -10.03
CA MET A 97 14.58 -0.28 -10.97
C MET A 97 13.96 -0.99 -12.18
N THR A 98 14.15 -0.45 -13.36
CA THR A 98 13.71 -1.04 -14.62
C THR A 98 14.91 -1.46 -15.45
N LYS A 99 14.80 -2.60 -16.11
CA LYS A 99 15.86 -3.05 -17.01
C LYS A 99 15.82 -2.22 -18.30
N ALA A 100 16.84 -1.43 -18.54
CA ALA A 100 16.95 -0.59 -19.72
C ALA A 100 17.46 -1.33 -20.96
N GLY A 101 18.16 -2.45 -20.77
CA GLY A 101 18.76 -3.22 -21.83
C GLY A 101 19.94 -4.03 -21.33
N MET A 102 20.83 -4.38 -22.24
CA MET A 102 22.12 -5.00 -21.92
C MET A 102 23.25 -4.08 -22.41
N ASP A 103 24.35 -4.06 -21.68
CA ASP A 103 25.59 -3.41 -22.13
C ASP A 103 26.33 -4.28 -23.18
N GLU A 104 27.41 -3.75 -23.72
CA GLU A 104 28.25 -4.45 -24.70
C GLU A 104 28.84 -5.76 -24.14
N ALA A 105 28.95 -5.89 -22.82
CA ALA A 105 29.43 -7.07 -22.12
C ALA A 105 28.31 -8.08 -21.78
N GLY A 106 27.06 -7.83 -22.22
CA GLY A 106 25.91 -8.68 -21.96
C GLY A 106 25.38 -8.61 -20.53
N LYS A 107 25.76 -7.57 -19.77
CA LYS A 107 25.24 -7.31 -18.42
C LYS A 107 23.98 -6.46 -18.47
N PRO A 108 22.98 -6.74 -17.63
CA PRO A 108 21.77 -5.94 -17.59
C PRO A 108 22.06 -4.52 -17.08
N VAL A 109 21.65 -3.54 -17.85
CA VAL A 109 21.67 -2.12 -17.45
C VAL A 109 20.34 -1.80 -16.75
N TRP A 110 20.44 -1.23 -15.56
CA TRP A 110 19.27 -0.89 -14.74
C TRP A 110 19.14 0.62 -14.65
N ASN A 111 17.98 1.11 -15.04
CA ASN A 111 17.59 2.51 -14.84
C ASN A 111 16.72 2.63 -13.60
N ARG A 112 16.92 3.71 -12.88
CA ARG A 112 16.07 4.08 -11.76
C ARG A 112 14.99 5.04 -12.24
N GLU A 113 13.76 4.58 -12.23
CA GLU A 113 12.59 5.41 -12.47
C GLU A 113 12.04 5.90 -11.14
N THR A 114 11.70 7.16 -11.08
CA THR A 114 11.10 7.79 -9.91
C THR A 114 9.76 8.38 -10.30
N ARG A 115 8.73 8.04 -9.54
CA ARG A 115 7.38 8.55 -9.73
C ARG A 115 6.90 9.19 -8.44
N THR A 116 6.38 10.39 -8.54
CA THR A 116 5.77 11.10 -7.42
C THR A 116 4.24 10.91 -7.49
N VAL A 117 3.68 10.43 -6.40
CA VAL A 117 2.23 10.18 -6.27
C VAL A 117 1.73 10.95 -5.06
N SER A 118 0.56 11.60 -5.17
CA SER A 118 -0.06 12.22 -4.01
C SER A 118 -0.52 11.14 -3.02
N ASN A 119 -0.42 11.42 -1.74
CA ASN A 119 -0.77 10.44 -0.71
C ASN A 119 -2.26 10.07 -0.73
N SER A 120 -3.11 11.01 -1.09
CA SER A 120 -4.56 10.78 -1.29
C SER A 120 -4.82 9.86 -2.49
N GLU A 121 -4.12 10.06 -3.60
CA GLU A 121 -4.22 9.21 -4.79
C GLU A 121 -3.72 7.79 -4.50
N LEU A 122 -2.61 7.65 -3.79
CA LEU A 122 -2.07 6.36 -3.37
C LEU A 122 -3.08 5.59 -2.50
N LYS A 123 -3.74 6.29 -1.56
CA LYS A 123 -4.80 5.70 -0.75
C LYS A 123 -5.98 5.22 -1.61
N ALA A 124 -6.48 6.07 -2.50
CA ALA A 124 -7.59 5.73 -3.38
C ALA A 124 -7.27 4.53 -4.29
N LEU A 125 -6.06 4.47 -4.82
CA LEU A 125 -5.58 3.34 -5.63
C LEU A 125 -5.60 2.03 -4.84
N MET A 126 -5.13 2.04 -3.61
CA MET A 126 -5.10 0.86 -2.74
C MET A 126 -6.50 0.42 -2.29
N GLU A 127 -7.41 1.35 -2.06
CA GLU A 127 -8.80 1.05 -1.69
C GLU A 127 -9.56 0.43 -2.86
N SER A 128 -9.43 1.00 -4.05
CA SER A 128 -10.07 0.46 -5.26
C SER A 128 -9.62 -0.98 -5.56
N TYR A 129 -8.36 -1.29 -5.30
CA TYR A 129 -7.85 -2.64 -5.43
C TYR A 129 -8.49 -3.61 -4.44
N LYS A 130 -8.65 -3.21 -3.18
CA LYS A 130 -9.29 -4.05 -2.16
C LYS A 130 -10.74 -4.36 -2.50
N GLU A 131 -11.47 -3.41 -3.03
CA GLU A 131 -12.86 -3.60 -3.46
C GLU A 131 -12.96 -4.61 -4.61
N LYS A 132 -12.10 -4.50 -5.62
CA LYS A 132 -12.04 -5.47 -6.72
C LYS A 132 -11.68 -6.87 -6.23
N ALA A 133 -10.73 -7.00 -5.32
CA ALA A 133 -10.33 -8.28 -4.75
C ALA A 133 -11.48 -8.91 -3.95
N ARG A 134 -12.24 -8.13 -3.18
CA ARG A 134 -13.42 -8.60 -2.44
C ARG A 134 -14.54 -9.05 -3.38
N GLY A 135 -14.80 -8.28 -4.44
CA GLY A 135 -15.82 -8.63 -5.44
C GLY A 135 -15.50 -9.96 -6.12
N SER A 136 -14.25 -10.20 -6.49
CA SER A 136 -13.80 -11.46 -7.09
C SER A 136 -14.01 -12.65 -6.14
N VAL A 137 -13.62 -12.54 -4.87
CA VAL A 137 -13.80 -13.61 -3.87
C VAL A 137 -15.27 -13.95 -3.66
N LEU A 138 -16.15 -12.96 -3.59
CA LEU A 138 -17.59 -13.18 -3.44
C LEU A 138 -18.19 -13.87 -4.67
N SER A 139 -17.73 -13.51 -5.86
CA SER A 139 -18.15 -14.16 -7.11
C SER A 139 -17.73 -15.63 -7.14
N ASP A 140 -16.50 -15.94 -6.75
CA ASP A 140 -15.98 -17.30 -6.69
C ASP A 140 -16.71 -18.16 -5.65
N LEU A 141 -17.03 -17.60 -4.50
CA LEU A 141 -17.82 -18.29 -3.47
C LEU A 141 -19.25 -18.55 -3.92
N SER A 142 -19.87 -17.64 -4.66
CA SER A 142 -21.19 -17.82 -5.24
C SER A 142 -21.21 -18.93 -6.28
N GLY A 143 -20.17 -18.95 -7.14
CA GLY A 143 -20.00 -20.00 -8.15
C GLY A 143 -19.82 -21.40 -7.55
N ARG A 144 -19.05 -21.52 -6.45
CA ARG A 144 -18.86 -22.79 -5.75
C ARG A 144 -20.13 -23.33 -5.11
N LYS A 145 -20.95 -22.46 -4.52
CA LYS A 145 -22.23 -22.88 -3.95
C LYS A 145 -23.19 -23.46 -4.98
N VAL A 146 -23.19 -22.93 -6.19
CA VAL A 146 -24.04 -23.45 -7.29
C VAL A 146 -23.56 -24.82 -7.76
N GLN A 147 -22.26 -25.07 -7.79
CA GLN A 147 -21.71 -26.36 -8.18
C GLN A 147 -21.94 -27.46 -7.13
N ASP A 148 -21.87 -27.13 -5.84
CA ASP A 148 -22.13 -28.11 -4.78
C ASP A 148 -23.61 -28.51 -4.68
N THR A 149 -24.52 -27.63 -5.03
CA THR A 149 -25.96 -27.98 -5.09
C THR A 149 -26.32 -28.80 -6.32
N ALA A 150 -25.63 -28.61 -7.44
CA ALA A 150 -25.84 -29.42 -8.64
C ALA A 150 -25.28 -30.86 -8.49
N GLY A 151 -24.25 -31.04 -7.65
CA GLY A 151 -23.63 -32.35 -7.41
C GLY A 151 -24.38 -33.25 -6.42
N LYS A 152 -25.29 -32.71 -5.63
CA LYS A 152 -26.03 -33.48 -4.60
C LYS A 152 -27.32 -34.19 -5.08
N ASN A 153 -27.74 -33.92 -6.31
CA ASN A 153 -28.94 -34.58 -6.85
C ASN A 153 -28.65 -35.85 -7.66
N PHE A 154 -27.38 -36.28 -7.75
CA PHE A 154 -27.01 -37.53 -8.38
C PHE A 154 -26.66 -38.60 -7.33
N GLY A 155 -27.69 -39.17 -6.65
CA GLY A 155 -27.36 -40.22 -5.73
C GLY A 155 -28.50 -40.73 -4.88
N ARG A 156 -29.73 -40.73 -5.43
CA ARG A 156 -30.83 -41.53 -4.87
C ARG A 156 -31.57 -42.25 -5.99
N THR A 157 -30.87 -43.15 -6.66
CA THR A 157 -31.56 -44.28 -7.23
C THR A 157 -31.80 -45.26 -6.10
N ALA A 158 -33.06 -45.37 -5.73
CA ALA A 158 -33.50 -46.37 -4.83
C ALA A 158 -33.08 -47.75 -5.37
N ASN A 159 -32.17 -48.40 -4.68
CA ASN A 159 -32.07 -49.84 -4.74
C ASN A 159 -33.32 -50.41 -4.09
N ALA A 160 -34.31 -50.69 -4.86
CA ALA A 160 -35.34 -51.64 -4.49
C ALA A 160 -34.64 -52.96 -4.26
N CYS A 161 -34.45 -53.34 -3.02
CA CYS A 161 -34.19 -54.72 -2.68
C CYS A 161 -35.48 -55.48 -3.00
N GLU A 162 -35.51 -56.11 -4.15
CA GLU A 162 -36.36 -57.23 -4.43
C GLU A 162 -35.83 -58.38 -3.61
N ILE A 163 -36.52 -58.66 -2.50
CA ILE A 163 -36.35 -59.93 -1.80
C ILE A 163 -37.24 -60.90 -2.55
N ASP A 164 -36.66 -61.64 -3.42
CA ASP A 164 -37.28 -62.85 -3.98
C ASP A 164 -36.88 -64.03 -3.13
N ARG A 165 -37.85 -64.81 -2.85
CA ARG A 165 -37.77 -66.04 -2.02
C ARG A 165 -36.91 -67.12 -2.67
#